data_515a285222af3eab6f9d4426767b25b3
#
_entry.id   515a285222af3eab6f9d4426767b25b3
#
_cell.length_a   1.000
_cell.length_b   1.000
_cell.length_c   1.000
_cell.angle_alpha   90.00
_cell.angle_beta   90.00
_cell.angle_gamma   90.00
#
_symmetry.space_group_name_H-M   'P 1'
#
loop_
_entity.id
_entity.type
_entity.pdbx_description
1 polymer ?
#
loop_
_entity_poly.entity_id
_entity_poly.type
_entity_poly.pdbx_seq_one_letter_code
_entity_poly.pdbx_strand_id
1 'polypeptide(L)'
;MTSASTLIEQVIDAWQNMQAKTPLVQCITNSVAANYTANVLLASGASPAMIDNPYEAESFTKISSALSINLGTPTSEQMQAMQISAKTAQLNGIPWVLDPVGYGPILAWRSQMTDELLQFKPSVIRGNASEISTLAGKQVQSKGVDSTLSSDQAYQQAYALLAHADCIAISGESDYILSKELDIVIQVNGGSPLQPKITATGCALGALIAAYSAVTTSTIAALSAHVHFAIAGKLAANQAQTMGSFSTIFMDYIHMLDDNLIEQYADIKLLEIRA
;
A
#
# COMPACT_ATOMS: atom_id res chain seq x y z
N MET A 1 -3.61 -11.95 23.37
CA MET A 1 -2.46 -12.11 22.45
C MET A 1 -3.04 -12.17 21.04
N THR A 2 -2.50 -11.39 20.12
CA THR A 2 -2.92 -11.41 18.73
C THR A 2 -2.52 -12.74 18.09
N SER A 3 -3.44 -13.44 17.44
CA SER A 3 -3.19 -14.69 16.72
C SER A 3 -3.43 -14.50 15.22
N ALA A 4 -2.92 -15.42 14.39
CA ALA A 4 -3.18 -15.38 12.95
C ALA A 4 -4.68 -15.49 12.65
N SER A 5 -5.43 -16.34 13.41
CA SER A 5 -6.88 -16.47 13.26
C SER A 5 -7.62 -15.15 13.57
N THR A 6 -7.24 -14.46 14.65
CA THR A 6 -7.82 -13.16 14.99
C THR A 6 -7.55 -12.12 13.90
N LEU A 7 -6.35 -12.14 13.29
CA LEU A 7 -6.03 -11.23 12.17
C LEU A 7 -6.84 -11.56 10.92
N ILE A 8 -7.09 -12.85 10.64
CA ILE A 8 -7.94 -13.26 9.51
C ILE A 8 -9.39 -12.78 9.71
N GLU A 9 -9.95 -12.92 10.92
CA GLU A 9 -11.27 -12.37 11.26
C GLU A 9 -11.32 -10.86 11.02
N GLN A 10 -10.30 -10.11 11.46
CA GLN A 10 -10.22 -8.67 11.23
C GLN A 10 -10.08 -8.30 9.74
N VAL A 11 -9.42 -9.12 8.93
CA VAL A 11 -9.35 -8.94 7.47
C VAL A 11 -10.72 -9.13 6.84
N ILE A 12 -11.49 -10.13 7.28
CA ILE A 12 -12.87 -10.38 6.83
C ILE A 12 -13.75 -9.17 7.18
N ASP A 13 -13.71 -8.72 8.44
CA ASP A 13 -14.47 -7.55 8.89
C ASP A 13 -14.12 -6.30 8.06
N ALA A 14 -12.83 -6.09 7.77
CA ALA A 14 -12.38 -4.97 6.95
C ALA A 14 -12.88 -5.08 5.51
N TRP A 15 -12.87 -6.27 4.93
CA TRP A 15 -13.42 -6.51 3.59
C TRP A 15 -14.93 -6.25 3.55
N GLN A 16 -15.69 -6.78 4.50
CA GLN A 16 -17.13 -6.55 4.61
C GLN A 16 -17.47 -5.07 4.78
N ASN A 17 -16.72 -4.36 5.63
CA ASN A 17 -16.87 -2.92 5.82
C ASN A 17 -16.58 -2.12 4.54
N MET A 18 -15.57 -2.54 3.75
CA MET A 18 -15.27 -1.90 2.47
C MET A 18 -16.39 -2.09 1.46
N GLN A 19 -16.96 -3.32 1.35
CA GLN A 19 -18.11 -3.60 0.49
C GLN A 19 -19.34 -2.77 0.90
N ALA A 20 -19.60 -2.65 2.21
CA ALA A 20 -20.76 -1.92 2.73
C ALA A 20 -20.63 -0.39 2.57
N LYS A 21 -19.41 0.16 2.69
CA LYS A 21 -19.19 1.62 2.72
C LYS A 21 -18.76 2.21 1.39
N THR A 22 -18.25 1.40 0.45
CA THR A 22 -17.74 1.85 -0.85
C THR A 22 -16.91 3.13 -0.77
N PRO A 23 -15.77 3.14 -0.03
CA PRO A 23 -15.06 4.35 0.34
C PRO A 23 -14.57 5.14 -0.89
N LEU A 24 -14.73 6.46 -0.86
CA LEU A 24 -14.20 7.37 -1.88
C LEU A 24 -12.70 7.59 -1.63
N VAL A 25 -11.86 7.16 -2.56
CA VAL A 25 -10.40 7.29 -2.49
C VAL A 25 -9.90 8.32 -3.49
N GLN A 26 -9.36 9.43 -2.99
CA GLN A 26 -8.59 10.33 -3.86
C GLN A 26 -7.24 9.68 -4.17
N CYS A 27 -6.92 9.57 -5.46
CA CYS A 27 -5.66 9.03 -5.94
C CYS A 27 -4.86 10.13 -6.67
N ILE A 28 -3.71 10.49 -6.12
CA ILE A 28 -2.67 11.25 -6.83
C ILE A 28 -1.58 10.24 -7.19
N THR A 29 -1.67 9.71 -8.42
CA THR A 29 -0.83 8.60 -8.86
C THR A 29 -0.16 8.88 -10.19
N ASN A 30 0.75 8.02 -10.58
CA ASN A 30 1.51 8.17 -11.81
C ASN A 30 0.67 7.81 -13.05
N SER A 31 1.04 8.40 -14.19
CA SER A 31 0.31 8.25 -15.46
C SER A 31 0.29 6.81 -15.99
N VAL A 32 1.29 6.00 -15.64
CA VAL A 32 1.37 4.59 -16.04
C VAL A 32 0.37 3.74 -15.26
N ALA A 33 0.10 4.11 -14.00
CA ALA A 33 -0.71 3.33 -13.08
C ALA A 33 -2.17 3.80 -12.98
N ALA A 34 -2.51 5.02 -13.39
CA ALA A 34 -3.81 5.64 -13.11
C ALA A 34 -5.01 4.75 -13.51
N ASN A 35 -5.05 4.27 -14.74
CA ASN A 35 -6.14 3.41 -15.20
C ASN A 35 -6.22 2.08 -14.44
N TYR A 36 -5.07 1.42 -14.26
CA TYR A 36 -5.03 0.13 -13.57
C TYR A 36 -5.42 0.26 -12.10
N THR A 37 -4.94 1.30 -11.42
CA THR A 37 -5.30 1.62 -10.03
C THR A 37 -6.80 1.86 -9.88
N ALA A 38 -7.40 2.63 -10.80
CA ALA A 38 -8.85 2.86 -10.78
C ALA A 38 -9.64 1.55 -10.92
N ASN A 39 -9.24 0.68 -11.86
CA ASN A 39 -9.91 -0.60 -12.07
C ASN A 39 -9.76 -1.55 -10.86
N VAL A 40 -8.59 -1.60 -10.21
CA VAL A 40 -8.39 -2.38 -8.99
C VAL A 40 -9.31 -1.89 -7.87
N LEU A 41 -9.41 -0.59 -7.66
CA LEU A 41 -10.30 -0.03 -6.65
C LEU A 41 -11.78 -0.32 -6.93
N LEU A 42 -12.22 -0.16 -8.18
CA LEU A 42 -13.58 -0.52 -8.60
C LEU A 42 -13.87 -2.00 -8.41
N ALA A 43 -12.95 -2.87 -8.83
CA ALA A 43 -13.09 -4.32 -8.65
C ALA A 43 -13.15 -4.73 -7.17
N SER A 44 -12.44 -4.00 -6.30
CA SER A 44 -12.43 -4.25 -4.84
C SER A 44 -13.65 -3.69 -4.11
N GLY A 45 -14.56 -2.96 -4.77
CA GLY A 45 -15.72 -2.34 -4.13
C GLY A 45 -15.48 -0.92 -3.59
N ALA A 46 -14.35 -0.28 -3.90
CA ALA A 46 -14.08 1.11 -3.56
C ALA A 46 -14.42 2.07 -4.72
N SER A 47 -14.50 3.36 -4.46
CA SER A 47 -14.79 4.42 -5.43
C SER A 47 -13.53 5.28 -5.67
N PRO A 48 -12.79 5.08 -6.77
CA PRO A 48 -11.60 5.87 -7.07
C PRO A 48 -11.93 7.23 -7.68
N ALA A 49 -11.13 8.25 -7.32
CA ALA A 49 -11.13 9.55 -7.99
C ALA A 49 -9.69 10.00 -8.27
N MET A 50 -9.35 10.13 -9.56
CA MET A 50 -8.04 10.56 -10.01
C MET A 50 -7.98 12.10 -10.03
N ILE A 51 -7.91 12.72 -8.84
CA ILE A 51 -7.88 14.18 -8.66
C ILE A 51 -6.48 14.58 -8.19
N ASP A 52 -5.71 15.11 -9.12
CA ASP A 52 -4.29 15.42 -8.98
C ASP A 52 -3.92 16.87 -9.35
N ASN A 53 -4.92 17.71 -9.56
CA ASN A 53 -4.76 19.11 -9.85
C ASN A 53 -4.72 19.96 -8.56
N PRO A 54 -3.73 20.86 -8.35
CA PRO A 54 -3.58 21.63 -7.11
C PRO A 54 -4.77 22.54 -6.79
N TYR A 55 -5.54 22.99 -7.81
CA TYR A 55 -6.72 23.84 -7.59
C TYR A 55 -7.93 23.08 -7.03
N GLU A 56 -7.99 21.78 -7.19
CA GLU A 56 -9.07 20.90 -6.73
C GLU A 56 -8.67 20.06 -5.51
N ALA A 57 -7.37 19.88 -5.28
CA ALA A 57 -6.80 18.96 -4.31
C ALA A 57 -7.37 19.14 -2.90
N GLU A 58 -7.37 20.38 -2.36
CA GLU A 58 -7.85 20.64 -1.00
C GLU A 58 -9.33 20.29 -0.83
N SER A 59 -10.16 20.79 -1.74
CA SER A 59 -11.61 20.61 -1.66
C SER A 59 -12.00 19.16 -1.80
N PHE A 60 -11.33 18.43 -2.70
CA PHE A 60 -11.62 17.03 -2.93
C PHE A 60 -11.12 16.13 -1.78
N THR A 61 -9.93 16.42 -1.23
CA THR A 61 -9.43 15.68 -0.08
C THR A 61 -10.41 15.73 1.08
N LYS A 62 -11.03 16.91 1.37
CA LYS A 62 -11.98 17.09 2.48
C LYS A 62 -13.20 16.19 2.42
N ILE A 63 -13.63 15.77 1.23
CA ILE A 63 -14.79 14.88 1.04
C ILE A 63 -14.40 13.43 0.83
N SER A 64 -13.10 13.13 0.69
CA SER A 64 -12.60 11.77 0.47
C SER A 64 -12.58 10.98 1.77
N SER A 65 -12.84 9.68 1.67
CA SER A 65 -12.71 8.74 2.79
C SER A 65 -11.25 8.40 3.10
N ALA A 66 -10.39 8.45 2.07
CA ALA A 66 -8.95 8.24 2.18
C ALA A 66 -8.21 8.88 1.00
N LEU A 67 -6.88 9.04 1.15
CA LEU A 67 -5.99 9.58 0.13
C LEU A 67 -4.86 8.60 -0.16
N SER A 68 -4.56 8.37 -1.45
CA SER A 68 -3.41 7.62 -1.93
C SER A 68 -2.46 8.55 -2.70
N ILE A 69 -1.21 8.60 -2.30
CA ILE A 69 -0.14 9.36 -2.97
C ILE A 69 0.95 8.40 -3.46
N ASN A 70 1.22 8.42 -4.77
CA ASN A 70 2.24 7.60 -5.43
C ASN A 70 3.16 8.49 -6.28
N LEU A 71 4.45 8.45 -5.98
CA LEU A 71 5.47 9.31 -6.60
C LEU A 71 6.12 8.72 -7.88
N GLY A 72 5.38 7.92 -8.66
CA GLY A 72 5.92 7.21 -9.83
C GLY A 72 6.47 8.11 -10.93
N THR A 73 5.64 8.89 -11.61
CA THR A 73 6.00 9.81 -12.70
C THR A 73 5.42 11.21 -12.44
N PRO A 74 5.86 11.90 -11.36
CA PRO A 74 5.20 13.12 -10.92
C PRO A 74 5.45 14.28 -11.88
N THR A 75 4.44 15.12 -12.07
CA THR A 75 4.56 16.46 -12.64
C THR A 75 4.72 17.49 -11.52
N SER A 76 5.13 18.73 -11.87
CA SER A 76 5.22 19.81 -10.87
C SER A 76 3.85 20.14 -10.26
N GLU A 77 2.78 20.04 -11.04
CA GLU A 77 1.41 20.27 -10.56
C GLU A 77 0.95 19.14 -9.61
N GLN A 78 1.24 17.87 -9.96
CA GLN A 78 0.97 16.76 -9.06
C GLN A 78 1.75 16.88 -7.74
N MET A 79 3.01 17.32 -7.76
CA MET A 79 3.79 17.57 -6.54
C MET A 79 3.13 18.62 -5.62
N GLN A 80 2.58 19.70 -6.20
CA GLN A 80 1.82 20.70 -5.44
C GLN A 80 0.52 20.10 -4.89
N ALA A 81 -0.21 19.36 -5.71
CA ALA A 81 -1.43 18.67 -5.27
C ALA A 81 -1.16 17.69 -4.12
N MET A 82 -0.06 16.91 -4.20
CA MET A 82 0.35 15.99 -3.13
C MET A 82 0.57 16.70 -1.80
N GLN A 83 1.30 17.83 -1.80
CA GLN A 83 1.54 18.62 -0.57
C GLN A 83 0.24 19.18 0.00
N ILE A 84 -0.63 19.74 -0.85
CA ILE A 84 -1.92 20.28 -0.45
C ILE A 84 -2.80 19.17 0.14
N SER A 85 -2.92 18.04 -0.56
CA SER A 85 -3.77 16.92 -0.13
C SER A 85 -3.26 16.26 1.15
N ALA A 86 -1.95 16.00 1.27
CA ALA A 86 -1.37 15.38 2.47
C ALA A 86 -1.57 16.28 3.71
N LYS A 87 -1.34 17.59 3.58
CA LYS A 87 -1.61 18.58 4.63
C LYS A 87 -3.10 18.61 5.00
N THR A 88 -3.97 18.61 4.01
CA THR A 88 -5.43 18.61 4.22
C THR A 88 -5.89 17.33 4.91
N ALA A 89 -5.37 16.17 4.49
CA ALA A 89 -5.66 14.89 5.10
C ALA A 89 -5.24 14.88 6.58
N GLN A 90 -4.02 15.34 6.90
CA GLN A 90 -3.55 15.44 8.28
C GLN A 90 -4.46 16.33 9.14
N LEU A 91 -4.84 17.52 8.64
CA LEU A 91 -5.65 18.49 9.38
C LEU A 91 -7.09 17.99 9.64
N ASN A 92 -7.62 17.13 8.77
CA ASN A 92 -8.98 16.62 8.84
C ASN A 92 -9.06 15.16 9.36
N GLY A 93 -7.95 14.55 9.77
CA GLY A 93 -7.91 13.17 10.25
C GLY A 93 -8.28 12.13 9.19
N ILE A 94 -8.05 12.45 7.91
CA ILE A 94 -8.30 11.55 6.79
C ILE A 94 -7.08 10.62 6.64
N PRO A 95 -7.25 9.29 6.69
CA PRO A 95 -6.14 8.37 6.52
C PRO A 95 -5.55 8.49 5.12
N TRP A 96 -4.21 8.39 5.02
CA TRP A 96 -3.56 8.45 3.74
C TRP A 96 -2.31 7.56 3.65
N VAL A 97 -2.03 7.13 2.43
CA VAL A 97 -0.95 6.19 2.10
C VAL A 97 0.07 6.86 1.22
N LEU A 98 1.36 6.69 1.57
CA LEU A 98 2.50 7.15 0.80
C LEU A 98 3.20 5.97 0.13
N ASP A 99 3.31 6.00 -1.20
CA ASP A 99 4.11 5.08 -2.00
C ASP A 99 5.29 5.85 -2.62
N PRO A 100 6.50 5.77 -2.01
CA PRO A 100 7.67 6.56 -2.40
C PRO A 100 8.42 5.96 -3.60
N VAL A 101 7.72 5.70 -4.68
CA VAL A 101 8.25 5.03 -5.88
C VAL A 101 9.59 5.59 -6.33
N GLY A 102 10.60 4.72 -6.36
CA GLY A 102 11.93 5.07 -6.83
C GLY A 102 12.69 6.01 -5.90
N TYR A 103 12.36 6.01 -4.61
CA TYR A 103 13.09 6.78 -3.61
C TYR A 103 14.59 6.43 -3.62
N GLY A 104 15.43 7.45 -3.75
CA GLY A 104 16.87 7.28 -3.76
C GLY A 104 17.60 8.49 -4.37
N PRO A 105 18.94 8.49 -4.34
CA PRO A 105 19.75 9.66 -4.72
C PRO A 105 19.67 10.02 -6.22
N ILE A 106 19.37 9.05 -7.09
CA ILE A 106 19.29 9.27 -8.54
C ILE A 106 18.05 10.09 -8.90
N LEU A 107 16.93 9.83 -8.23
CA LEU A 107 15.66 10.54 -8.45
C LEU A 107 15.44 11.57 -7.33
N ALA A 108 16.43 12.46 -7.16
CA ALA A 108 16.53 13.39 -6.04
C ALA A 108 15.29 14.28 -5.86
N TRP A 109 14.67 14.72 -6.96
CA TRP A 109 13.48 15.58 -6.89
C TRP A 109 12.27 14.90 -6.21
N ARG A 110 11.93 13.66 -6.62
CA ARG A 110 10.85 12.94 -5.97
C ARG A 110 11.20 12.46 -4.56
N SER A 111 12.48 12.16 -4.32
CA SER A 111 12.96 11.80 -3.00
C SER A 111 12.85 12.97 -2.02
N GLN A 112 13.19 14.19 -2.44
CA GLN A 112 12.95 15.38 -1.65
C GLN A 112 11.47 15.58 -1.33
N MET A 113 10.58 15.39 -2.32
CA MET A 113 9.13 15.46 -2.09
C MET A 113 8.66 14.40 -1.08
N THR A 114 9.19 13.17 -1.16
CA THR A 114 8.90 12.13 -0.16
C THR A 114 9.27 12.61 1.24
N ASP A 115 10.47 13.17 1.43
CA ASP A 115 10.93 13.70 2.72
C ASP A 115 10.01 14.83 3.24
N GLU A 116 9.55 15.70 2.36
CA GLU A 116 8.62 16.78 2.72
C GLU A 116 7.23 16.22 3.10
N LEU A 117 6.76 15.17 2.43
CA LEU A 117 5.47 14.55 2.71
C LEU A 117 5.44 13.79 4.05
N LEU A 118 6.58 13.24 4.50
CA LEU A 118 6.67 12.54 5.79
C LEU A 118 6.25 13.41 6.99
N GLN A 119 6.42 14.75 6.90
CA GLN A 119 5.99 15.68 7.97
C GLN A 119 4.48 15.67 8.19
N PHE A 120 3.68 15.26 7.19
CA PHE A 120 2.21 15.17 7.27
C PHE A 120 1.73 13.80 7.79
N LYS A 121 2.65 12.95 8.26
CA LYS A 121 2.37 11.68 8.95
C LYS A 121 1.40 10.79 8.18
N PRO A 122 1.84 10.11 7.12
CA PRO A 122 1.02 9.09 6.46
C PRO A 122 0.56 8.03 7.46
N SER A 123 -0.63 7.50 7.29
CA SER A 123 -1.12 6.36 8.05
C SER A 123 -0.29 5.11 7.72
N VAL A 124 0.02 4.93 6.43
CA VAL A 124 0.85 3.83 5.94
C VAL A 124 1.89 4.35 4.95
N ILE A 125 3.15 3.90 5.11
CA ILE A 125 4.17 3.98 4.07
C ILE A 125 4.28 2.60 3.43
N ARG A 126 4.09 2.51 2.12
CA ARG A 126 4.16 1.26 1.37
C ARG A 126 5.21 1.36 0.28
N GLY A 127 6.09 0.38 0.16
CA GLY A 127 7.08 0.30 -0.91
C GLY A 127 7.65 -1.10 -1.07
N ASN A 128 8.51 -1.31 -2.06
CA ASN A 128 9.32 -2.52 -2.13
C ASN A 128 10.50 -2.47 -1.15
N ALA A 129 11.20 -3.60 -1.00
CA ALA A 129 12.32 -3.71 -0.07
C ALA A 129 13.41 -2.64 -0.29
N SER A 130 13.75 -2.35 -1.55
CA SER A 130 14.77 -1.35 -1.89
C SER A 130 14.34 0.07 -1.53
N GLU A 131 13.11 0.45 -1.85
CA GLU A 131 12.55 1.77 -1.55
C GLU A 131 12.48 2.01 -0.04
N ILE A 132 11.94 1.05 0.70
CA ILE A 132 11.79 1.15 2.16
C ILE A 132 13.15 1.14 2.86
N SER A 133 14.09 0.28 2.46
CA SER A 133 15.43 0.26 3.07
C SER A 133 16.20 1.55 2.77
N THR A 134 16.08 2.11 1.56
CA THR A 134 16.73 3.38 1.21
C THR A 134 16.15 4.54 2.01
N LEU A 135 14.83 4.59 2.15
CA LEU A 135 14.15 5.60 2.95
C LEU A 135 14.52 5.48 4.44
N ALA A 136 14.53 4.27 5.00
CA ALA A 136 14.95 3.99 6.37
C ALA A 136 16.42 4.31 6.60
N GLY A 137 17.31 3.97 5.65
CA GLY A 137 18.73 4.22 5.72
C GLY A 137 19.08 5.72 5.78
N LYS A 138 18.32 6.58 5.11
CA LYS A 138 18.46 8.04 5.23
C LYS A 138 18.08 8.53 6.63
N GLN A 139 17.03 7.97 7.22
CA GLN A 139 16.59 8.35 8.56
C GLN A 139 17.59 7.91 9.65
N VAL A 140 18.33 6.82 9.43
CA VAL A 140 19.29 6.26 10.39
C VAL A 140 20.73 6.73 10.13
N GLN A 141 20.99 7.50 9.04
CA GLN A 141 22.34 7.90 8.61
C GLN A 141 23.29 6.71 8.35
N SER A 142 22.76 5.56 7.93
CA SER A 142 23.57 4.38 7.68
C SER A 142 24.33 4.49 6.36
N LYS A 143 25.61 4.09 6.35
CA LYS A 143 26.45 4.02 5.16
C LYS A 143 26.03 2.83 4.29
N GLY A 144 25.54 3.12 3.09
CA GLY A 144 25.38 2.15 2.01
C GLY A 144 24.22 1.17 2.21
N VAL A 145 23.10 1.44 1.57
CA VAL A 145 22.01 0.47 1.43
C VAL A 145 22.31 -0.33 0.15
N ASP A 146 22.50 -1.63 0.31
CA ASP A 146 22.71 -2.55 -0.80
C ASP A 146 21.37 -2.75 -1.53
N SER A 147 21.30 -2.47 -2.82
CA SER A 147 20.09 -2.55 -3.64
C SER A 147 19.57 -3.99 -3.86
N THR A 148 20.25 -4.98 -3.28
CA THR A 148 19.94 -6.41 -3.37
C THR A 148 19.30 -6.98 -2.12
N LEU A 149 18.88 -6.14 -1.15
CA LEU A 149 18.25 -6.60 0.07
C LEU A 149 16.93 -7.33 -0.20
N SER A 150 16.77 -8.50 0.41
CA SER A 150 15.47 -9.19 0.45
C SER A 150 14.50 -8.46 1.36
N SER A 151 13.18 -8.70 1.19
CA SER A 151 12.17 -8.16 2.07
C SER A 151 12.38 -8.55 3.54
N ASP A 152 12.96 -9.73 3.79
CA ASP A 152 13.32 -10.23 5.12
C ASP A 152 14.38 -9.39 5.84
N GLN A 153 15.27 -8.75 5.09
CA GLN A 153 16.29 -7.86 5.65
C GLN A 153 15.79 -6.43 5.75
N ALA A 154 14.91 -6.03 4.84
CA ALA A 154 14.36 -4.67 4.80
C ALA A 154 13.48 -4.35 6.01
N TYR A 155 12.70 -5.31 6.54
CA TYR A 155 11.79 -5.01 7.64
C TYR A 155 12.51 -4.59 8.93
N GLN A 156 13.71 -5.14 9.20
CA GLN A 156 14.48 -4.77 10.39
C GLN A 156 14.90 -3.29 10.37
N GLN A 157 15.25 -2.76 9.19
CA GLN A 157 15.62 -1.35 9.04
C GLN A 157 14.38 -0.43 9.04
N ALA A 158 13.24 -0.94 8.59
CA ALA A 158 12.01 -0.19 8.43
C ALA A 158 11.38 0.31 9.75
N TYR A 159 11.78 -0.25 10.89
CA TYR A 159 11.29 0.21 12.21
C TYR A 159 11.49 1.72 12.44
N ALA A 160 12.59 2.28 11.96
CA ALA A 160 12.86 3.71 12.07
C ALA A 160 11.75 4.57 11.43
N LEU A 161 11.07 4.04 10.40
CA LEU A 161 9.99 4.76 9.70
C LEU A 161 8.69 4.82 10.49
N LEU A 162 8.52 3.99 11.53
CA LEU A 162 7.36 4.09 12.45
C LEU A 162 7.35 5.40 13.26
N ALA A 163 8.43 6.17 13.26
CA ALA A 163 8.42 7.55 13.75
C ALA A 163 7.58 8.49 12.86
N HIS A 164 7.40 8.14 11.60
CA HIS A 164 6.72 8.96 10.57
C HIS A 164 5.35 8.44 10.17
N ALA A 165 5.04 7.16 10.40
CA ALA A 165 3.77 6.54 10.04
C ALA A 165 3.29 5.58 11.13
N ASP A 166 2.01 5.18 11.08
CA ASP A 166 1.46 4.20 12.02
C ASP A 166 1.79 2.76 11.58
N CYS A 167 1.99 2.56 10.27
CA CYS A 167 2.26 1.26 9.69
C CYS A 167 3.22 1.38 8.51
N ILE A 168 4.12 0.39 8.37
CA ILE A 168 5.01 0.23 7.21
C ILE A 168 4.68 -1.09 6.53
N ALA A 169 4.42 -1.04 5.22
CA ALA A 169 4.12 -2.22 4.41
C ALA A 169 5.20 -2.42 3.34
N ILE A 170 5.86 -3.56 3.36
CA ILE A 170 6.98 -3.90 2.48
C ILE A 170 6.55 -5.04 1.56
N SER A 171 6.52 -4.78 0.25
CA SER A 171 6.18 -5.80 -0.74
C SER A 171 7.42 -6.54 -1.23
N GLY A 172 7.27 -7.87 -1.44
CA GLY A 172 8.33 -8.73 -1.93
C GLY A 172 7.83 -10.11 -2.33
N GLU A 173 8.68 -11.11 -2.25
CA GLU A 173 8.28 -12.52 -2.39
C GLU A 173 7.38 -12.95 -1.24
N SER A 174 7.69 -12.50 -0.03
CA SER A 174 6.77 -12.39 1.10
C SER A 174 6.63 -10.92 1.46
N ASP A 175 5.43 -10.51 1.84
CA ASP A 175 5.16 -9.15 2.27
C ASP A 175 5.28 -9.04 3.80
N TYR A 176 5.76 -7.88 4.28
CA TYR A 176 5.93 -7.63 5.71
C TYR A 176 5.21 -6.36 6.12
N ILE A 177 4.48 -6.43 7.23
CA ILE A 177 3.71 -5.33 7.78
C ILE A 177 4.19 -5.09 9.21
N LEU A 178 4.72 -3.88 9.44
CA LEU A 178 5.17 -3.40 10.73
C LEU A 178 4.14 -2.43 11.27
N SER A 179 3.76 -2.63 12.52
CA SER A 179 2.76 -1.82 13.20
C SER A 179 3.37 -1.05 14.36
N LYS A 180 2.91 0.18 14.54
CA LYS A 180 3.22 0.98 15.73
C LYS A 180 2.44 0.49 16.96
N GLU A 181 1.26 -0.08 16.74
CA GLU A 181 0.39 -0.57 17.82
C GLU A 181 0.76 -1.97 18.30
N LEU A 182 1.22 -2.82 17.36
CA LEU A 182 1.51 -4.21 17.63
C LEU A 182 3.03 -4.39 17.68
N ASP A 183 3.52 -4.96 18.76
CA ASP A 183 4.95 -5.28 18.92
C ASP A 183 5.30 -6.60 18.20
N ILE A 184 4.82 -6.73 16.99
CA ILE A 184 5.01 -7.89 16.10
C ILE A 184 5.17 -7.44 14.66
N VAL A 185 5.81 -8.29 13.85
CA VAL A 185 5.82 -8.19 12.39
C VAL A 185 4.83 -9.20 11.83
N ILE A 186 3.97 -8.77 10.93
CA ILE A 186 3.04 -9.65 10.23
C ILE A 186 3.64 -9.95 8.86
N GLN A 187 3.88 -11.24 8.58
CA GLN A 187 4.28 -11.73 7.27
C GLN A 187 3.04 -12.25 6.53
N VAL A 188 2.87 -11.83 5.29
CA VAL A 188 1.85 -12.35 4.36
C VAL A 188 2.54 -13.11 3.25
N ASN A 189 2.15 -14.36 3.06
CA ASN A 189 2.64 -15.21 1.99
C ASN A 189 1.58 -15.40 0.90
N GLY A 190 2.00 -15.74 -0.29
CA GLY A 190 1.12 -15.99 -1.42
C GLY A 190 1.48 -15.15 -2.63
N GLY A 191 0.48 -14.77 -3.41
CA GLY A 191 0.75 -14.04 -4.64
C GLY A 191 1.34 -14.91 -5.74
N SER A 192 1.99 -14.25 -6.69
CA SER A 192 2.60 -14.91 -7.84
C SER A 192 3.82 -14.14 -8.35
N PRO A 193 4.88 -14.81 -8.81
CA PRO A 193 6.02 -14.18 -9.49
C PRO A 193 5.63 -13.51 -10.82
N LEU A 194 4.37 -13.65 -11.27
CA LEU A 194 3.84 -12.94 -12.42
C LEU A 194 3.35 -11.54 -12.09
N GLN A 195 2.94 -11.27 -10.82
CA GLN A 195 2.45 -9.95 -10.40
C GLN A 195 3.44 -8.81 -10.69
N PRO A 196 4.74 -8.91 -10.34
CA PRO A 196 5.70 -7.84 -10.63
C PRO A 196 5.94 -7.61 -12.13
N LYS A 197 5.53 -8.54 -13.00
CA LYS A 197 5.65 -8.43 -14.45
C LYS A 197 4.47 -7.69 -15.09
N ILE A 198 3.43 -7.38 -14.32
CA ILE A 198 2.32 -6.52 -14.73
C ILE A 198 2.57 -5.14 -14.14
N THR A 199 2.73 -4.16 -15.03
CA THR A 199 2.96 -2.78 -14.59
C THR A 199 1.80 -2.27 -13.73
N ALA A 200 2.10 -1.39 -12.80
CA ALA A 200 1.16 -0.74 -11.90
C ALA A 200 0.56 -1.61 -10.77
N THR A 201 0.82 -2.92 -10.75
CA THR A 201 0.29 -3.79 -9.68
C THR A 201 0.69 -3.28 -8.29
N GLY A 202 1.96 -2.91 -8.10
CA GLY A 202 2.42 -2.33 -6.83
C GLY A 202 1.74 -0.99 -6.50
N CYS A 203 1.63 -0.09 -7.49
CA CYS A 203 0.98 1.21 -7.28
C CYS A 203 -0.50 1.06 -6.90
N ALA A 204 -1.20 0.11 -7.51
CA ALA A 204 -2.59 -0.19 -7.20
C ALA A 204 -2.76 -0.77 -5.78
N LEU A 205 -1.79 -1.57 -5.31
CA LEU A 205 -1.78 -2.08 -3.94
C LEU A 205 -1.75 -0.93 -2.91
N GLY A 206 -0.92 0.11 -3.15
CA GLY A 206 -0.91 1.30 -2.29
C GLY A 206 -2.27 2.01 -2.21
N ALA A 207 -2.97 2.12 -3.33
CA ALA A 207 -4.30 2.70 -3.37
C ALA A 207 -5.36 1.78 -2.69
N LEU A 208 -5.23 0.46 -2.80
CA LEU A 208 -6.10 -0.47 -2.09
C LEU A 208 -5.89 -0.41 -0.57
N ILE A 209 -4.65 -0.21 -0.10
CA ILE A 209 -4.39 0.06 1.32
C ILE A 209 -5.14 1.32 1.76
N ALA A 210 -5.14 2.39 0.95
CA ALA A 210 -5.89 3.61 1.26
C ALA A 210 -7.39 3.34 1.36
N ALA A 211 -7.96 2.53 0.45
CA ALA A 211 -9.38 2.15 0.51
C ALA A 211 -9.72 1.42 1.82
N TYR A 212 -8.91 0.44 2.21
CA TYR A 212 -9.09 -0.24 3.49
C TYR A 212 -8.87 0.69 4.69
N SER A 213 -7.93 1.65 4.61
CA SER A 213 -7.67 2.61 5.70
C SER A 213 -8.88 3.51 6.03
N ALA A 214 -9.81 3.65 5.09
CA ALA A 214 -11.07 4.36 5.32
C ALA A 214 -12.05 3.60 6.24
N VAL A 215 -11.84 2.30 6.45
CA VAL A 215 -12.83 1.43 7.11
C VAL A 215 -12.27 0.63 8.28
N THR A 216 -10.95 0.63 8.48
CA THR A 216 -10.28 -0.06 9.58
C THR A 216 -8.98 0.64 9.99
N THR A 217 -8.23 0.10 10.96
CA THR A 217 -6.95 0.66 11.42
C THR A 217 -5.85 0.52 10.35
N SER A 218 -4.82 1.35 10.41
CA SER A 218 -3.71 1.36 9.44
C SER A 218 -3.05 -0.01 9.25
N THR A 219 -2.86 -0.74 10.34
CA THR A 219 -2.26 -2.08 10.32
C THR A 219 -3.15 -3.11 9.63
N ILE A 220 -4.43 -3.14 9.99
CA ILE A 220 -5.39 -4.07 9.37
C ILE A 220 -5.66 -3.68 7.92
N ALA A 221 -5.66 -2.40 7.58
CA ALA A 221 -5.79 -1.93 6.20
C ALA A 221 -4.63 -2.43 5.31
N ALA A 222 -3.40 -2.28 5.77
CA ALA A 222 -2.23 -2.80 5.06
C ALA A 222 -2.31 -4.33 4.93
N LEU A 223 -2.63 -5.04 6.02
CA LEU A 223 -2.79 -6.48 6.03
C LEU A 223 -3.87 -6.95 5.04
N SER A 224 -5.06 -6.33 5.08
CA SER A 224 -6.20 -6.70 4.22
C SER A 224 -5.87 -6.53 2.74
N ALA A 225 -5.22 -5.43 2.37
CA ALA A 225 -4.83 -5.19 0.98
C ALA A 225 -3.78 -6.20 0.49
N HIS A 226 -2.79 -6.53 1.32
CA HIS A 226 -1.77 -7.54 0.98
C HIS A 226 -2.36 -8.94 0.88
N VAL A 227 -3.24 -9.34 1.80
CA VAL A 227 -3.97 -10.63 1.75
C VAL A 227 -4.84 -10.70 0.49
N HIS A 228 -5.57 -9.63 0.16
CA HIS A 228 -6.39 -9.55 -1.04
C HIS A 228 -5.56 -9.80 -2.31
N PHE A 229 -4.41 -9.12 -2.44
CA PHE A 229 -3.49 -9.28 -3.58
C PHE A 229 -2.81 -10.64 -3.60
N ALA A 230 -2.43 -11.18 -2.45
CA ALA A 230 -1.82 -12.50 -2.34
C ALA A 230 -2.77 -13.61 -2.79
N ILE A 231 -4.03 -13.56 -2.35
CA ILE A 231 -5.06 -14.52 -2.76
C ILE A 231 -5.34 -14.40 -4.25
N ALA A 232 -5.62 -13.20 -4.76
CA ALA A 232 -5.91 -12.97 -6.17
C ALA A 232 -4.73 -13.42 -7.05
N GLY A 233 -3.49 -13.10 -6.68
CA GLY A 233 -2.31 -13.52 -7.42
C GLY A 233 -2.08 -15.01 -7.46
N LYS A 234 -2.26 -15.69 -6.31
CA LYS A 234 -2.15 -17.14 -6.21
C LYS A 234 -3.20 -17.86 -7.06
N LEU A 235 -4.45 -17.44 -6.96
CA LEU A 235 -5.56 -18.08 -7.69
C LEU A 235 -5.47 -17.79 -9.20
N ALA A 236 -5.10 -16.58 -9.58
CA ALA A 236 -4.87 -16.24 -10.99
C ALA A 236 -3.73 -17.07 -11.61
N ALA A 237 -2.63 -17.27 -10.88
CA ALA A 237 -1.51 -18.06 -11.38
C ALA A 237 -1.87 -19.53 -11.63
N ASN A 238 -2.79 -20.09 -10.87
CA ASN A 238 -3.26 -21.46 -11.04
C ASN A 238 -4.08 -21.67 -12.33
N GLN A 239 -4.64 -20.60 -12.92
CA GLN A 239 -5.49 -20.66 -14.09
C GLN A 239 -4.86 -20.04 -15.33
N ALA A 240 -3.94 -19.09 -15.13
CA ALA A 240 -3.34 -18.33 -16.22
C ALA A 240 -2.32 -19.17 -16.99
N GLN A 241 -2.34 -19.03 -18.32
CA GLN A 241 -1.36 -19.66 -19.22
C GLN A 241 -0.32 -18.68 -19.73
N THR A 242 -0.64 -17.38 -19.75
CA THR A 242 0.20 -16.30 -20.27
C THR A 242 0.08 -15.05 -19.40
N MET A 243 0.93 -14.05 -19.67
CA MET A 243 0.88 -12.76 -18.95
C MET A 243 -0.45 -12.03 -19.15
N GLY A 244 -1.01 -12.07 -20.38
CA GLY A 244 -2.29 -11.42 -20.68
C GLY A 244 -3.45 -12.09 -19.92
N SER A 245 -3.55 -13.42 -19.95
CA SER A 245 -4.56 -14.16 -19.20
C SER A 245 -4.37 -13.97 -17.67
N PHE A 246 -3.13 -13.95 -17.18
CA PHE A 246 -2.87 -13.68 -15.76
C PHE A 246 -3.40 -12.29 -15.35
N SER A 247 -3.12 -11.25 -16.13
CA SER A 247 -3.60 -9.90 -15.82
C SER A 247 -5.12 -9.81 -15.72
N THR A 248 -5.82 -10.47 -16.65
CA THR A 248 -7.29 -10.49 -16.66
C THR A 248 -7.84 -11.29 -15.47
N ILE A 249 -7.34 -12.51 -15.28
CA ILE A 249 -7.81 -13.40 -14.20
C ILE A 249 -7.45 -12.82 -12.82
N PHE A 250 -6.32 -12.11 -12.69
CA PHE A 250 -5.97 -11.43 -11.46
C PHE A 250 -7.02 -10.36 -11.10
N MET A 251 -7.46 -9.55 -12.08
CA MET A 251 -8.51 -8.57 -11.87
C MET A 251 -9.85 -9.23 -11.51
N ASP A 252 -10.17 -10.37 -12.13
CA ASP A 252 -11.36 -11.15 -11.79
C ASP A 252 -11.32 -11.59 -10.32
N TYR A 253 -10.17 -12.11 -9.84
CA TYR A 253 -10.04 -12.52 -8.44
C TYR A 253 -9.95 -11.36 -7.45
N ILE A 254 -9.51 -10.16 -7.86
CA ILE A 254 -9.67 -8.96 -7.04
C ILE A 254 -11.17 -8.69 -6.82
N HIS A 255 -12.01 -8.89 -7.83
CA HIS A 255 -13.46 -8.69 -7.72
C HIS A 255 -14.17 -9.83 -6.97
N MET A 256 -13.70 -11.07 -7.12
CA MET A 256 -14.35 -12.26 -6.60
C MET A 256 -14.00 -12.57 -5.13
N LEU A 257 -13.12 -11.78 -4.49
CA LEU A 257 -12.76 -12.02 -3.09
C LEU A 257 -14.01 -12.01 -2.22
N ASP A 258 -14.11 -13.00 -1.33
CA ASP A 258 -15.15 -13.13 -0.33
C ASP A 258 -14.59 -13.72 0.98
N ASP A 259 -15.44 -13.83 2.00
CA ASP A 259 -15.07 -14.37 3.31
C ASP A 259 -14.48 -15.78 3.21
N ASN A 260 -15.06 -16.63 2.36
CA ASN A 260 -14.61 -18.02 2.20
C ASN A 260 -13.21 -18.09 1.58
N LEU A 261 -12.94 -17.25 0.57
CA LEU A 261 -11.59 -17.17 -0.04
C LEU A 261 -10.57 -16.62 0.95
N ILE A 262 -10.94 -15.66 1.79
CA ILE A 262 -10.06 -15.15 2.84
C ILE A 262 -9.75 -16.25 3.85
N GLU A 263 -10.76 -16.92 4.40
CA GLU A 263 -10.57 -18.02 5.36
C GLU A 263 -9.72 -19.15 4.80
N GLN A 264 -9.94 -19.52 3.53
CA GLN A 264 -9.28 -20.67 2.91
C GLN A 264 -7.83 -20.38 2.48
N TYR A 265 -7.53 -19.16 2.05
CA TYR A 265 -6.27 -18.86 1.35
C TYR A 265 -5.37 -17.84 2.03
N ALA A 266 -5.82 -17.13 3.07
CA ALA A 266 -4.96 -16.20 3.79
C ALA A 266 -3.82 -16.98 4.51
N ASP A 267 -2.58 -16.66 4.16
CA ASP A 267 -1.38 -17.23 4.77
C ASP A 267 -0.62 -16.13 5.52
N ILE A 268 -0.91 -16.03 6.82
CA ILE A 268 -0.38 -15.02 7.73
C ILE A 268 0.49 -15.68 8.77
N LYS A 269 1.68 -15.15 8.99
CA LYS A 269 2.59 -15.53 10.07
C LYS A 269 2.92 -14.33 10.93
N LEU A 270 3.00 -14.55 12.24
CA LEU A 270 3.44 -13.58 13.21
C LEU A 270 4.91 -13.83 13.54
N LEU A 271 5.74 -12.83 13.37
CA LEU A 271 7.16 -12.89 13.68
C LEU A 271 7.43 -12.03 14.91
N GLU A 272 8.20 -12.59 15.85
CA GLU A 272 8.70 -11.82 16.98
C GLU A 272 9.75 -10.81 16.52
N ILE A 273 9.68 -9.60 17.06
CA ILE A 273 10.73 -8.61 16.86
C ILE A 273 11.98 -9.11 17.58
N ARG A 274 12.96 -9.54 16.81
CA ARG A 274 14.29 -9.82 17.38
C ARG A 274 14.99 -8.49 17.63
N ALA A 275 15.10 -8.17 18.92
CA ALA A 275 15.85 -7.01 19.41
C ALA A 275 17.34 -7.07 18.99
#